data_0efb2a9fabd8c08cd51637293dce7527
#
_entry.id   0efb2a9fabd8c08cd51637293dce7527
#
_cell.length_a   1.000
_cell.length_b   1.000
_cell.length_c   1.000
_cell.angle_alpha   90.00
_cell.angle_beta   90.00
_cell.angle_gamma   90.00
#
_symmetry.space_group_name_H-M   'P 1'
#
loop_
_entity.id
_entity.type
_entity.pdbx_description
1 polymer ?
#
loop_
_entity_poly.entity_id
_entity_poly.type
_entity_poly.pdbx_seq_one_letter_code
_entity_poly.pdbx_strand_id
1 'polypeptide(L)'
;IPFPEGWKANLLGVDLNLQYPAGWLRAREIKFSQGYTRPGPRDYVGRAPLNQRESIALADFTQEIDPALVLAYHTQGKVIYWQFQDYEVPGARELGEEFARLSGYELADTPYESSFAGYKDWFIQKFCRPGYTIEAGSGQNPLHIEQFPEIYRDNLGILVTAALGLPR
;
A
#
# COMPACT_ATOMS: atom_id res chain seq x y z
N ILE A 1 -5.32 -16.89 14.02
CA ILE A 1 -5.82 -16.72 12.62
C ILE A 1 -5.32 -17.91 11.84
N PRO A 2 -6.19 -18.77 11.27
CA PRO A 2 -5.77 -19.90 10.45
C PRO A 2 -5.12 -19.41 9.15
N PHE A 3 -4.07 -20.10 8.71
CA PHE A 3 -3.47 -19.84 7.41
C PHE A 3 -4.34 -20.45 6.29
N PRO A 4 -4.57 -19.74 5.15
CA PRO A 4 -4.07 -18.40 4.79
C PRO A 4 -5.01 -17.24 5.20
N GLU A 5 -6.13 -17.49 5.81
CA GLU A 5 -7.17 -16.50 6.09
C GLU A 5 -6.63 -15.34 6.95
N GLY A 6 -6.67 -14.12 6.43
CA GLY A 6 -6.23 -12.92 7.14
C GLY A 6 -4.73 -12.88 7.47
N TRP A 7 -3.90 -13.79 6.93
CA TRP A 7 -2.46 -13.78 7.13
C TRP A 7 -1.79 -12.71 6.27
N LYS A 8 -0.99 -11.83 6.88
CA LYS A 8 -0.27 -10.72 6.20
C LYS A 8 1.24 -10.74 6.47
N ALA A 9 1.68 -11.49 7.48
CA ALA A 9 3.07 -11.49 7.92
C ALA A 9 3.97 -12.42 7.07
N ASN A 10 5.28 -12.14 7.08
CA ASN A 10 6.28 -13.07 6.58
C ASN A 10 6.47 -14.26 7.54
N LEU A 11 7.40 -15.18 7.23
CA LEU A 11 7.70 -16.35 8.06
C LEU A 11 8.21 -16.01 9.47
N LEU A 12 8.72 -14.80 9.67
CA LEU A 12 9.17 -14.31 10.97
C LEU A 12 8.04 -13.64 11.76
N GLY A 13 6.81 -13.66 11.24
CA GLY A 13 5.65 -13.07 11.88
C GLY A 13 5.67 -11.53 11.89
N VAL A 14 6.31 -10.90 10.91
CA VAL A 14 6.36 -9.44 10.74
C VAL A 14 5.50 -9.02 9.54
N ASP A 15 4.62 -8.06 9.74
CA ASP A 15 3.80 -7.49 8.66
C ASP A 15 4.66 -6.55 7.81
N LEU A 16 4.94 -6.97 6.57
CA LEU A 16 5.87 -6.26 5.69
C LEU A 16 5.36 -4.87 5.27
N ASN A 17 4.05 -4.65 5.26
CA ASN A 17 3.48 -3.34 4.98
C ASN A 17 3.57 -2.36 6.17
N LEU A 18 4.15 -2.78 7.29
CA LEU A 18 4.44 -1.95 8.47
C LEU A 18 5.95 -1.81 8.71
N GLN A 19 6.76 -1.96 7.65
CA GLN A 19 8.22 -2.01 7.77
C GLN A 19 8.93 -0.76 7.25
N TYR A 20 8.23 0.20 6.68
CA TYR A 20 8.87 1.38 6.10
C TYR A 20 8.95 2.53 7.11
N PRO A 21 9.99 3.40 7.03
CA PRO A 21 10.27 4.42 8.07
C PRO A 21 9.26 5.59 8.11
N ALA A 22 8.29 5.65 7.20
CA ALA A 22 7.24 6.67 7.16
C ALA A 22 6.33 6.61 8.39
N GLY A 23 6.69 7.32 9.46
CA GLY A 23 5.94 7.31 10.72
C GLY A 23 5.95 5.96 11.46
N TRP A 24 6.99 5.15 11.31
CA TRP A 24 7.06 3.79 11.89
C TRP A 24 6.86 3.75 13.42
N LEU A 25 7.40 4.72 14.16
CA LEU A 25 7.18 4.79 15.61
C LEU A 25 5.70 4.96 15.93
N ARG A 26 4.99 5.75 15.14
CA ARG A 26 3.56 5.96 15.31
C ARG A 26 2.76 4.68 14.97
N ALA A 27 3.11 4.00 13.88
CA ALA A 27 2.54 2.69 13.55
C ALA A 27 2.71 1.70 14.72
N ARG A 28 3.91 1.66 15.31
CA ARG A 28 4.22 0.81 16.47
C ARG A 28 3.35 1.13 17.68
N GLU A 29 3.19 2.41 18.03
CA GLU A 29 2.32 2.82 19.13
C GLU A 29 0.88 2.36 18.92
N ILE A 30 0.32 2.59 17.73
CA ILE A 30 -1.04 2.19 17.36
C ILE A 30 -1.17 0.66 17.45
N LYS A 31 -0.29 -0.08 16.78
CA LYS A 31 -0.37 -1.55 16.74
C LYS A 31 -0.16 -2.19 18.11
N PHE A 32 0.73 -1.63 18.93
CA PHE A 32 0.97 -2.11 20.30
C PHE A 32 -0.25 -1.86 21.20
N SER A 33 -0.93 -0.72 21.08
CA SER A 33 -2.16 -0.46 21.83
C SER A 33 -3.31 -1.39 21.43
N GLN A 34 -3.29 -1.90 20.18
CA GLN A 34 -4.21 -2.90 19.66
C GLN A 34 -3.82 -4.35 20.04
N GLY A 35 -2.71 -4.55 20.75
CA GLY A 35 -2.24 -5.86 21.24
C GLY A 35 -1.25 -6.59 20.31
N TYR A 36 -0.84 -6.01 19.19
CA TYR A 36 0.13 -6.61 18.25
C TYR A 36 1.58 -6.35 18.68
N THR A 37 1.97 -6.84 19.86
CA THR A 37 3.26 -6.54 20.50
C THR A 37 4.38 -7.53 20.18
N ARG A 38 4.06 -8.64 19.48
CA ARG A 38 4.98 -9.75 19.20
C ARG A 38 4.72 -10.34 17.81
N PRO A 39 5.69 -11.10 17.25
CA PRO A 39 5.51 -11.81 16.00
C PRO A 39 4.19 -12.59 15.95
N GLY A 40 3.47 -12.47 14.82
CA GLY A 40 2.15 -13.07 14.65
C GLY A 40 1.70 -13.06 13.19
N PRO A 41 0.47 -13.48 12.91
CA PRO A 41 -0.04 -13.59 11.54
C PRO A 41 -0.18 -12.26 10.81
N ARG A 42 -0.30 -11.15 11.54
CA ARG A 42 -0.53 -9.81 10.98
C ARG A 42 -0.24 -8.71 12.00
N ASP A 43 -0.09 -7.49 11.51
CA ASP A 43 -0.07 -6.24 12.27
C ASP A 43 1.13 -6.06 13.24
N TYR A 44 2.06 -7.01 13.33
CA TYR A 44 3.30 -6.80 14.06
C TYR A 44 4.32 -6.03 13.22
N VAL A 45 4.71 -4.87 13.69
CA VAL A 45 5.57 -3.91 12.96
C VAL A 45 7.07 -4.31 12.92
N GLY A 46 7.47 -5.37 13.60
CA GLY A 46 8.88 -5.73 13.75
C GLY A 46 9.58 -4.98 14.89
N ARG A 47 10.91 -5.11 14.94
CA ARG A 47 11.76 -4.48 15.99
C ARG A 47 12.26 -3.10 15.59
N ALA A 48 12.40 -2.85 14.30
CA ALA A 48 12.84 -1.61 13.69
C ALA A 48 12.27 -1.50 12.27
N PRO A 49 12.19 -0.29 11.68
CA PRO A 49 11.85 -0.17 10.27
C PRO A 49 12.95 -0.79 9.40
N LEU A 50 12.57 -1.30 8.23
CA LEU A 50 13.49 -1.93 7.27
C LEU A 50 14.42 -2.97 7.90
N ASN A 51 13.88 -3.84 8.76
CA ASN A 51 14.65 -4.92 9.37
C ASN A 51 14.28 -6.31 8.81
N GLN A 52 13.42 -6.36 7.80
CA GLN A 52 13.08 -7.58 7.06
C GLN A 52 13.72 -7.53 5.67
N ARG A 53 14.30 -8.64 5.24
CA ARG A 53 15.05 -8.71 3.97
C ARG A 53 14.18 -8.34 2.77
N GLU A 54 12.92 -8.74 2.78
CA GLU A 54 11.95 -8.43 1.73
C GLU A 54 11.71 -6.92 1.61
N SER A 55 11.52 -6.24 2.74
CA SER A 55 11.29 -4.79 2.77
C SER A 55 12.56 -4.01 2.42
N ILE A 56 13.74 -4.47 2.85
CA ILE A 56 15.03 -3.89 2.47
C ILE A 56 15.22 -4.02 0.95
N ALA A 57 15.04 -5.22 0.40
CA ALA A 57 15.22 -5.47 -1.03
C ALA A 57 14.31 -4.59 -1.89
N LEU A 58 13.03 -4.43 -1.50
CA LEU A 58 12.12 -3.56 -2.22
C LEU A 58 12.50 -2.07 -2.08
N ALA A 59 12.94 -1.64 -0.90
CA ALA A 59 13.39 -0.27 -0.69
C ALA A 59 14.66 0.06 -1.51
N ASP A 60 15.63 -0.84 -1.54
CA ASP A 60 16.86 -0.69 -2.31
C ASP A 60 16.56 -0.69 -3.82
N PHE A 61 15.77 -1.64 -4.30
CA PHE A 61 15.31 -1.68 -5.69
C PHE A 61 14.58 -0.41 -6.10
N THR A 62 13.68 0.11 -5.26
CA THR A 62 12.97 1.36 -5.54
C THR A 62 13.93 2.54 -5.67
N GLN A 63 14.97 2.59 -4.84
CA GLN A 63 16.00 3.63 -4.92
C GLN A 63 16.87 3.48 -6.18
N GLU A 64 17.16 2.26 -6.59
CA GLU A 64 17.97 1.97 -7.79
C GLU A 64 17.23 2.36 -9.08
N ILE A 65 15.94 1.99 -9.21
CA ILE A 65 15.15 2.28 -10.42
C ILE A 65 14.59 3.69 -10.48
N ASP A 66 14.56 4.40 -9.35
CA ASP A 66 14.09 5.79 -9.20
C ASP A 66 12.77 6.08 -9.91
N PRO A 67 11.67 5.34 -9.63
CA PRO A 67 10.43 5.41 -10.39
C PRO A 67 9.72 6.76 -10.24
N ALA A 68 9.02 7.21 -11.29
CA ALA A 68 8.24 8.44 -11.27
C ALA A 68 6.99 8.32 -10.37
N LEU A 69 6.43 7.13 -10.23
CA LEU A 69 5.32 6.80 -9.34
C LEU A 69 5.35 5.34 -8.92
N VAL A 70 4.58 4.99 -7.89
CA VAL A 70 4.39 3.59 -7.46
C VAL A 70 2.92 3.24 -7.30
N LEU A 71 2.57 2.00 -7.68
CA LEU A 71 1.28 1.38 -7.47
C LEU A 71 1.45 0.17 -6.56
N ALA A 72 0.98 0.24 -5.33
CA ALA A 72 1.00 -0.86 -4.37
C ALA A 72 -0.36 -1.56 -4.38
N TYR A 73 -0.43 -2.73 -5.01
CA TYR A 73 -1.66 -3.51 -5.10
C TYR A 73 -1.88 -4.34 -3.84
N HIS A 74 -3.08 -4.22 -3.31
CA HIS A 74 -3.62 -4.96 -2.18
C HIS A 74 -5.00 -5.53 -2.50
N THR A 75 -5.61 -6.22 -1.58
CA THR A 75 -7.01 -6.61 -1.53
C THR A 75 -7.53 -6.29 -0.13
N GLN A 76 -8.69 -5.73 0.02
CA GLN A 76 -9.80 -5.55 -0.89
C GLN A 76 -10.57 -4.24 -0.58
N GLY A 77 -11.53 -3.85 -1.43
CA GLY A 77 -12.45 -2.74 -1.10
C GLY A 77 -12.81 -1.85 -2.29
N LYS A 78 -12.16 -2.05 -3.46
CA LYS A 78 -12.32 -1.16 -4.64
C LYS A 78 -12.07 0.30 -4.30
N VAL A 79 -10.98 0.56 -3.58
CA VAL A 79 -10.58 1.90 -3.15
C VAL A 79 -9.11 2.18 -3.51
N ILE A 80 -8.80 3.43 -3.77
CA ILE A 80 -7.47 3.94 -4.10
C ILE A 80 -7.08 4.95 -3.02
N TYR A 81 -6.06 4.64 -2.23
CA TYR A 81 -5.46 5.57 -1.28
C TYR A 81 -4.27 6.27 -1.91
N TRP A 82 -4.27 7.60 -1.91
CA TRP A 82 -3.32 8.41 -2.68
C TRP A 82 -2.43 9.32 -1.83
N GLN A 83 -2.80 9.59 -0.59
CA GLN A 83 -2.19 10.60 0.28
C GLN A 83 -1.33 9.96 1.38
N PHE A 84 -0.36 10.69 1.89
CA PHE A 84 0.33 10.41 3.13
C PHE A 84 0.47 11.69 3.95
N GLN A 85 -0.23 11.78 5.08
CA GLN A 85 -0.21 12.93 5.98
C GLN A 85 -0.34 14.27 5.23
N ASP A 86 0.43 15.27 5.61
CA ASP A 86 0.43 16.61 5.01
C ASP A 86 1.42 16.74 3.84
N TYR A 87 1.88 15.62 3.27
CA TYR A 87 2.77 15.67 2.10
C TYR A 87 1.99 16.03 0.84
N GLU A 88 2.21 17.22 0.32
CA GLU A 88 1.64 17.66 -0.94
C GLU A 88 2.51 17.21 -2.10
N VAL A 89 1.94 16.38 -2.98
CA VAL A 89 2.60 15.91 -4.21
C VAL A 89 1.84 16.46 -5.40
N PRO A 90 2.44 17.38 -6.17
CA PRO A 90 1.76 18.00 -7.31
C PRO A 90 1.26 16.96 -8.33
N GLY A 91 0.00 17.09 -8.76
CA GLY A 91 -0.62 16.20 -9.73
C GLY A 91 -1.04 14.82 -9.20
N ALA A 92 -0.75 14.50 -7.93
CA ALA A 92 -1.10 13.18 -7.40
C ALA A 92 -2.61 12.99 -7.24
N ARG A 93 -3.33 14.03 -6.85
CA ARG A 93 -4.78 13.97 -6.71
C ARG A 93 -5.46 13.81 -8.07
N GLU A 94 -5.08 14.63 -9.03
CA GLU A 94 -5.63 14.62 -10.38
C GLU A 94 -5.41 13.27 -11.08
N LEU A 95 -4.22 12.69 -10.92
CA LEU A 95 -3.93 11.35 -11.42
C LEU A 95 -4.73 10.27 -10.69
N GLY A 96 -4.92 10.41 -9.37
CA GLY A 96 -5.76 9.53 -8.58
C GLY A 96 -7.24 9.60 -8.98
N GLU A 97 -7.76 10.78 -9.27
CA GLU A 97 -9.13 10.99 -9.79
C GLU A 97 -9.32 10.31 -11.17
N GLU A 98 -8.30 10.39 -12.03
CA GLU A 98 -8.32 9.66 -13.30
C GLU A 98 -8.28 8.14 -13.10
N PHE A 99 -7.47 7.64 -12.17
CA PHE A 99 -7.47 6.21 -11.83
C PHE A 99 -8.84 5.75 -11.30
N ALA A 100 -9.48 6.55 -10.44
CA ALA A 100 -10.82 6.27 -9.93
C ALA A 100 -11.86 6.24 -11.07
N ARG A 101 -11.80 7.20 -11.99
CA ARG A 101 -12.68 7.26 -13.16
C ARG A 101 -12.53 6.04 -14.07
N LEU A 102 -11.29 5.57 -14.27
CA LEU A 102 -10.99 4.43 -15.16
C LEU A 102 -11.37 3.09 -14.57
N SER A 103 -11.20 2.93 -13.26
CA SER A 103 -11.44 1.66 -12.57
C SER A 103 -12.85 1.53 -11.99
N GLY A 104 -13.53 2.66 -11.74
CA GLY A 104 -14.74 2.70 -10.93
C GLY A 104 -14.49 2.53 -9.43
N TYR A 105 -13.22 2.63 -8.99
CA TYR A 105 -12.85 2.58 -7.57
C TYR A 105 -13.00 3.95 -6.92
N GLU A 106 -13.22 3.97 -5.61
CA GLU A 106 -13.26 5.20 -4.84
C GLU A 106 -11.85 5.76 -4.63
N LEU A 107 -11.65 7.06 -4.85
CA LEU A 107 -10.44 7.75 -4.39
C LEU A 107 -10.68 8.24 -2.95
N ALA A 108 -9.89 7.77 -2.00
CA ALA A 108 -10.08 8.07 -0.59
C ALA A 108 -8.76 8.39 0.12
N ASP A 109 -8.87 9.07 1.25
CA ASP A 109 -7.76 9.26 2.18
C ASP A 109 -7.58 7.99 3.02
N THR A 110 -6.33 7.64 3.31
CA THR A 110 -6.04 6.47 4.14
C THR A 110 -6.53 6.72 5.58
N PRO A 111 -7.29 5.78 6.18
CA PRO A 111 -7.68 5.91 7.58
C PRO A 111 -6.47 6.09 8.48
N TYR A 112 -6.54 7.03 9.43
CA TYR A 112 -5.41 7.43 10.27
C TYR A 112 -4.66 6.27 10.90
N GLU A 113 -5.36 5.28 11.46
CA GLU A 113 -4.74 4.12 12.11
C GLU A 113 -3.96 3.19 11.17
N SER A 114 -4.19 3.34 9.87
CA SER A 114 -3.55 2.55 8.80
C SER A 114 -2.60 3.36 7.92
N SER A 115 -2.43 4.66 8.21
CA SER A 115 -1.68 5.59 7.36
C SER A 115 -0.23 5.78 7.78
N PHE A 116 0.42 4.72 8.31
CA PHE A 116 1.81 4.79 8.74
C PHE A 116 2.58 3.52 8.38
N ALA A 117 3.86 3.69 8.11
CA ALA A 117 4.84 2.63 7.85
C ALA A 117 4.58 1.78 6.61
N GLY A 118 3.66 2.17 5.73
CA GLY A 118 3.42 1.52 4.44
C GLY A 118 4.48 1.86 3.39
N TYR A 119 4.60 1.00 2.37
CA TYR A 119 5.51 1.23 1.24
C TYR A 119 5.16 2.52 0.47
N LYS A 120 3.89 2.71 0.13
CA LYS A 120 3.39 3.94 -0.51
C LYS A 120 3.71 5.19 0.31
N ASP A 121 3.49 5.12 1.63
CA ASP A 121 3.71 6.24 2.54
C ASP A 121 5.17 6.66 2.57
N TRP A 122 6.08 5.68 2.64
CA TRP A 122 7.51 5.90 2.56
C TRP A 122 7.94 6.47 1.21
N PHE A 123 7.37 5.98 0.11
CA PHE A 123 7.67 6.50 -1.21
C PHE A 123 7.28 7.97 -1.34
N ILE A 124 6.07 8.34 -0.94
CA ILE A 124 5.60 9.74 -0.93
C ILE A 124 6.53 10.59 -0.07
N GLN A 125 6.81 10.17 1.18
CA GLN A 125 7.64 10.92 2.10
C GLN A 125 9.07 11.13 1.59
N LYS A 126 9.67 10.10 1.00
CA LYS A 126 11.09 10.12 0.60
C LYS A 126 11.33 10.83 -0.72
N PHE A 127 10.45 10.61 -1.70
CA PHE A 127 10.67 11.06 -3.07
C PHE A 127 9.80 12.27 -3.45
N CYS A 128 8.79 12.63 -2.67
CA CYS A 128 7.77 13.64 -3.01
C CYS A 128 7.15 13.38 -4.40
N ARG A 129 6.87 12.11 -4.69
CA ARG A 129 6.28 11.64 -5.95
C ARG A 129 4.97 10.88 -5.69
N PRO A 130 4.07 10.76 -6.70
CA PRO A 130 2.80 10.08 -6.55
C PRO A 130 2.97 8.61 -6.16
N GLY A 131 2.26 8.18 -5.13
CA GLY A 131 2.20 6.79 -4.70
C GLY A 131 0.76 6.43 -4.35
N TYR A 132 0.32 5.25 -4.78
CA TYR A 132 -1.05 4.80 -4.58
C TYR A 132 -1.07 3.40 -3.98
N THR A 133 -1.97 3.19 -3.01
CA THR A 133 -2.39 1.85 -2.61
C THR A 133 -3.72 1.55 -3.27
N ILE A 134 -3.79 0.46 -4.02
CA ILE A 134 -4.99 0.05 -4.75
C ILE A 134 -5.53 -1.21 -4.10
N GLU A 135 -6.67 -1.10 -3.42
CA GLU A 135 -7.37 -2.20 -2.77
C GLU A 135 -8.32 -2.87 -3.79
N ALA A 136 -7.81 -3.83 -4.55
CA ALA A 136 -8.51 -4.45 -5.66
C ALA A 136 -9.53 -5.51 -5.21
N GLY A 137 -10.68 -5.57 -5.92
CA GLY A 137 -11.74 -6.54 -5.67
C GLY A 137 -12.57 -6.24 -4.43
N SER A 138 -13.43 -7.16 -4.05
CA SER A 138 -14.38 -6.98 -2.93
C SER A 138 -14.69 -8.29 -2.22
N GLY A 139 -15.14 -8.20 -0.96
CA GLY A 139 -15.53 -9.37 -0.15
C GLY A 139 -14.57 -9.63 1.00
N GLN A 140 -14.22 -10.88 1.24
CA GLN A 140 -13.36 -11.31 2.35
C GLN A 140 -12.06 -11.92 1.83
N ASN A 141 -10.94 -11.53 2.43
CA ASN A 141 -9.64 -12.09 2.09
C ASN A 141 -9.44 -13.52 2.65
N PRO A 142 -8.77 -14.43 1.88
CA PRO A 142 -8.29 -14.22 0.51
C PRO A 142 -9.45 -14.18 -0.50
N LEU A 143 -9.36 -13.27 -1.48
CA LEU A 143 -10.37 -13.17 -2.52
C LEU A 143 -10.40 -14.44 -3.39
N HIS A 144 -11.59 -14.82 -3.84
CA HIS A 144 -11.72 -15.96 -4.76
C HIS A 144 -11.11 -15.61 -6.12
N ILE A 145 -10.37 -16.55 -6.71
CA ILE A 145 -9.64 -16.34 -7.97
C ILE A 145 -10.55 -15.96 -9.14
N GLU A 146 -11.82 -16.34 -9.10
CA GLU A 146 -12.82 -15.98 -10.11
C GLU A 146 -13.07 -14.47 -10.23
N GLN A 147 -12.67 -13.65 -9.22
CA GLN A 147 -12.72 -12.20 -9.34
C GLN A 147 -11.61 -11.63 -10.23
N PHE A 148 -10.55 -12.42 -10.54
CA PHE A 148 -9.39 -11.91 -11.29
C PHE A 148 -9.75 -11.27 -12.64
N PRO A 149 -10.64 -11.83 -13.49
CA PRO A 149 -11.00 -11.19 -14.76
C PRO A 149 -11.66 -9.81 -14.60
N GLU A 150 -12.45 -9.61 -13.54
CA GLU A 150 -13.04 -8.31 -13.22
C GLU A 150 -11.98 -7.35 -12.70
N ILE A 151 -11.20 -7.77 -11.71
CA ILE A 151 -10.09 -6.98 -11.14
C ILE A 151 -9.13 -6.53 -12.24
N TYR A 152 -8.77 -7.41 -13.16
CA TYR A 152 -7.88 -7.08 -14.27
C TYR A 152 -8.48 -6.00 -15.18
N ARG A 153 -9.76 -6.12 -15.56
CA ARG A 153 -10.45 -5.11 -16.39
C ARG A 153 -10.52 -3.76 -15.69
N ASP A 154 -10.91 -3.76 -14.42
CA ASP A 154 -11.02 -2.53 -13.62
C ASP A 154 -9.67 -1.80 -13.55
N ASN A 155 -8.57 -2.54 -13.45
CA ASN A 155 -7.25 -1.97 -13.21
C ASN A 155 -6.40 -1.77 -14.48
N LEU A 156 -6.80 -2.28 -15.63
CA LEU A 156 -6.03 -2.13 -16.87
C LEU A 156 -5.83 -0.65 -17.26
N GLY A 157 -6.87 0.17 -17.09
CA GLY A 157 -6.79 1.61 -17.33
C GLY A 157 -5.80 2.30 -16.41
N ILE A 158 -5.76 1.92 -15.12
CA ILE A 158 -4.78 2.44 -14.15
C ILE A 158 -3.36 2.13 -14.60
N LEU A 159 -3.07 0.86 -14.95
CA LEU A 159 -1.73 0.41 -15.35
C LEU A 159 -1.24 1.13 -16.61
N VAL A 160 -2.11 1.28 -17.61
CA VAL A 160 -1.77 1.96 -18.86
C VAL A 160 -1.52 3.46 -18.61
N THR A 161 -2.40 4.12 -17.88
CA THR A 161 -2.26 5.55 -17.57
C THR A 161 -1.03 5.82 -16.71
N ALA A 162 -0.75 4.96 -15.73
CA ALA A 162 0.46 5.07 -14.92
C ALA A 162 1.75 4.95 -15.73
N ALA A 163 1.75 4.08 -16.75
CA ALA A 163 2.91 3.89 -17.63
C ALA A 163 3.11 5.03 -18.64
N LEU A 164 2.02 5.62 -19.15
CA LEU A 164 2.06 6.65 -20.18
C LEU A 164 2.03 8.09 -19.64
N GLY A 165 1.62 8.26 -18.39
CA GLY A 165 1.28 9.56 -17.80
C GLY A 165 -0.12 10.04 -18.19
N LEU A 166 -0.55 11.16 -17.59
CA LEU A 166 -1.79 11.81 -18.00
C LEU A 166 -1.67 12.32 -19.43
N PRO A 167 -2.73 12.23 -20.26
CA PRO A 167 -2.79 12.93 -21.53
C PRO A 167 -2.56 14.43 -21.28
N ARG A 168 -1.63 15.02 -22.02
CA ARG A 168 -1.36 16.46 -21.99
C ARG A 168 -2.48 17.23 -22.66
#